data_3eccbc31df42d0384901ee08252699ef
#
_entry.id   3eccbc31df42d0384901ee08252699ef
#
_cell.length_a   1.000
_cell.length_b   1.000
_cell.length_c   1.000
_cell.angle_alpha   90.00
_cell.angle_beta   90.00
_cell.angle_gamma   90.00
#
_symmetry.space_group_name_H-M   'P 1'
#
loop_
_entity.id
_entity.type
_entity.pdbx_description
1 polymer ?
#
loop_
_entity_poly.entity_id
_entity_poly.type
_entity_poly.pdbx_seq_one_letter_code
_entity_poly.pdbx_strand_id
1 'polypeptide(L)'
;GGNETLLSIGQMARLNAVSEKALRLYQAKGILEPAYTDEASGYRYYTLGQCATLDMICQLRCVGFSLEEIAETLKDSDVATLRDRVRDHVQQIETQMHELAQAHQVGGDLLRSCEVYLDKPPCNQLMLESMPERRVLEFPLSRVETSEPEGDGAHAMGAWELNLRFVKREIVERELPLSLFRNVGCIIARDDLLAGCIRYDRAFVFVTPAFGEDVFREAKRIPAQTCLCEYIDGVFTNDGRERETVELAHMLEECEKRGMEPAGDYRGEIIADSPAFLYEGREMLFKMCLPVRLKNQPTWQMPVQRDVMGSWRGLRDTAADQASLFHEGNAKGR
;
A
#
# COMPACT_ATOMS: atom_id res chain seq x y z
N GLY A 1 20.70 13.32 -57.40
CA GLY A 1 20.93 14.30 -56.39
C GLY A 1 19.71 15.17 -56.24
N GLY A 2 18.77 14.78 -55.36
CA GLY A 2 17.63 15.61 -55.00
C GLY A 2 18.14 16.79 -54.14
N ASN A 3 17.60 17.98 -54.41
CA ASN A 3 17.88 19.19 -53.65
C ASN A 3 17.27 19.00 -52.24
N GLU A 4 18.05 18.44 -51.29
CA GLU A 4 17.61 18.28 -49.89
C GLU A 4 17.42 19.68 -49.29
N THR A 5 16.22 19.94 -48.77
CA THR A 5 15.88 21.21 -48.13
C THR A 5 16.69 21.32 -46.83
N LEU A 6 17.64 22.26 -46.76
CA LEU A 6 18.40 22.57 -45.59
C LEU A 6 17.62 23.52 -44.68
N LEU A 7 17.52 23.15 -43.40
CA LEU A 7 16.89 23.93 -42.34
C LEU A 7 17.97 24.58 -41.47
N SER A 8 17.87 25.88 -41.21
CA SER A 8 18.70 26.53 -40.21
C SER A 8 18.41 25.94 -38.83
N ILE A 9 19.34 26.10 -37.89
CA ILE A 9 19.17 25.60 -36.51
C ILE A 9 17.86 26.12 -35.85
N GLY A 10 17.46 27.38 -36.14
CA GLY A 10 16.22 27.94 -35.64
C GLY A 10 14.97 27.35 -36.31
N GLN A 11 15.04 27.00 -37.62
CA GLN A 11 13.96 26.30 -38.31
C GLN A 11 13.82 24.86 -37.80
N MET A 12 14.94 24.14 -37.64
CA MET A 12 14.98 22.79 -37.11
C MET A 12 14.44 22.73 -35.68
N ALA A 13 14.82 23.69 -34.85
CA ALA A 13 14.35 23.83 -33.47
C ALA A 13 12.82 24.01 -33.39
N ARG A 14 12.28 24.96 -34.18
CA ARG A 14 10.84 25.23 -34.24
C ARG A 14 10.04 24.06 -34.77
N LEU A 15 10.53 23.43 -35.83
CA LEU A 15 9.83 22.29 -36.45
C LEU A 15 9.67 21.11 -35.51
N ASN A 16 10.70 20.85 -34.70
CA ASN A 16 10.72 19.71 -33.79
C ASN A 16 10.39 20.06 -32.32
N ALA A 17 9.91 21.28 -32.05
CA ALA A 17 9.58 21.75 -30.70
C ALA A 17 10.72 21.58 -29.70
N VAL A 18 11.98 21.73 -30.11
CA VAL A 18 13.17 21.71 -29.26
C VAL A 18 13.85 23.09 -29.25
N SER A 19 14.69 23.35 -28.26
CA SER A 19 15.46 24.58 -28.24
C SER A 19 16.73 24.49 -29.11
N GLU A 20 17.19 25.62 -29.68
CA GLU A 20 18.50 25.67 -30.33
C GLU A 20 19.63 25.24 -29.39
N LYS A 21 19.51 25.53 -28.09
CA LYS A 21 20.46 25.09 -27.05
C LYS A 21 20.53 23.57 -26.98
N ALA A 22 19.38 22.88 -27.09
CA ALA A 22 19.33 21.42 -27.12
C ALA A 22 20.03 20.86 -28.36
N LEU A 23 19.82 21.44 -29.55
CA LEU A 23 20.49 21.02 -30.76
C LEU A 23 22.02 21.20 -30.67
N ARG A 24 22.49 22.30 -30.10
CA ARG A 24 23.92 22.51 -29.83
C ARG A 24 24.48 21.51 -28.83
N LEU A 25 23.70 21.15 -27.81
CA LEU A 25 24.09 20.13 -26.84
C LEU A 25 24.17 18.74 -27.48
N TYR A 26 23.21 18.40 -28.34
CA TYR A 26 23.21 17.13 -29.09
C TYR A 26 24.42 17.01 -30.00
N GLN A 27 24.80 18.12 -30.67
CA GLN A 27 26.05 18.15 -31.41
C GLN A 27 27.27 17.96 -30.50
N ALA A 28 27.35 18.71 -29.42
CA ALA A 28 28.49 18.61 -28.49
C ALA A 28 28.65 17.20 -27.88
N LYS A 29 27.56 16.44 -27.76
CA LYS A 29 27.55 15.05 -27.30
C LYS A 29 27.70 14.01 -28.42
N GLY A 30 27.83 14.45 -29.67
CA GLY A 30 27.93 13.57 -30.84
C GLY A 30 26.66 12.77 -31.13
N ILE A 31 25.48 13.26 -30.69
CA ILE A 31 24.17 12.62 -30.89
C ILE A 31 23.59 12.99 -32.23
N LEU A 32 23.67 14.27 -32.60
CA LEU A 32 23.15 14.82 -33.85
C LEU A 32 24.10 15.87 -34.42
N GLU A 33 24.84 15.53 -35.43
CA GLU A 33 25.70 16.47 -36.17
C GLU A 33 24.89 17.25 -37.20
N PRO A 34 25.15 18.56 -37.41
CA PRO A 34 24.56 19.29 -38.52
C PRO A 34 25.00 18.67 -39.83
N ALA A 35 24.08 18.60 -40.81
CA ALA A 35 24.37 18.11 -42.16
C ALA A 35 25.40 18.99 -42.87
N TYR A 36 25.36 20.30 -42.57
CA TYR A 36 26.29 21.27 -43.11
C TYR A 36 26.55 22.40 -42.11
N THR A 37 27.81 22.81 -41.98
CA THR A 37 28.19 24.00 -41.23
C THR A 37 28.92 24.94 -42.20
N ASP A 38 28.43 26.15 -42.29
CA ASP A 38 29.05 27.19 -43.10
C ASP A 38 30.38 27.64 -42.47
N GLU A 39 31.49 27.41 -43.13
CA GLU A 39 32.85 27.70 -42.59
C GLU A 39 33.07 29.20 -42.35
N ALA A 40 32.44 30.09 -43.12
CA ALA A 40 32.66 31.51 -42.99
C ALA A 40 31.82 32.16 -41.86
N SER A 41 30.60 31.67 -41.62
CA SER A 41 29.71 32.24 -40.64
C SER A 41 29.49 31.37 -39.40
N GLY A 42 29.91 30.08 -39.47
CA GLY A 42 29.65 29.10 -38.39
C GLY A 42 28.17 28.67 -38.27
N TYR A 43 27.34 29.06 -39.28
CA TYR A 43 25.93 28.68 -39.25
C TYR A 43 25.73 27.20 -39.55
N ARG A 44 24.82 26.57 -38.76
CA ARG A 44 24.50 25.15 -38.82
C ARG A 44 23.22 24.92 -39.59
N TYR A 45 23.24 23.92 -40.43
CA TYR A 45 22.11 23.51 -41.28
C TYR A 45 21.88 22.01 -41.11
N TYR A 46 20.61 21.64 -41.09
CA TYR A 46 20.12 20.27 -40.89
C TYR A 46 19.25 19.87 -42.06
N THR A 47 19.18 18.57 -42.37
CA THR A 47 18.22 18.05 -43.35
C THR A 47 16.89 17.74 -42.69
N LEU A 48 15.82 17.68 -43.50
CA LEU A 48 14.50 17.26 -43.00
C LEU A 48 14.53 15.80 -42.51
N GLY A 49 15.37 14.93 -43.12
CA GLY A 49 15.52 13.55 -42.66
C GLY A 49 16.07 13.41 -41.22
N GLN A 50 16.81 14.43 -40.74
CA GLN A 50 17.33 14.42 -39.35
C GLN A 50 16.23 14.65 -38.29
N CYS A 51 15.00 15.03 -38.66
CA CYS A 51 13.87 15.08 -37.75
C CYS A 51 13.59 13.69 -37.14
N ALA A 52 13.73 12.61 -37.89
CA ALA A 52 13.55 11.25 -37.39
C ALA A 52 14.53 10.91 -36.23
N THR A 53 15.76 11.44 -36.29
CA THR A 53 16.72 11.29 -35.20
C THR A 53 16.28 12.07 -33.96
N LEU A 54 15.72 13.27 -34.12
CA LEU A 54 15.17 14.05 -33.00
C LEU A 54 13.96 13.37 -32.38
N ASP A 55 13.09 12.77 -33.18
CA ASP A 55 11.96 11.99 -32.69
C ASP A 55 12.44 10.80 -31.80
N MET A 56 13.46 10.08 -32.28
CA MET A 56 14.07 8.99 -31.54
C MET A 56 14.71 9.48 -30.22
N ILE A 57 15.45 10.59 -30.26
CA ILE A 57 16.03 11.21 -29.05
C ILE A 57 14.91 11.53 -28.06
N CYS A 58 13.82 12.13 -28.51
CA CYS A 58 12.69 12.48 -27.67
C CYS A 58 12.06 11.24 -27.01
N GLN A 59 11.84 10.17 -27.77
CA GLN A 59 11.28 8.91 -27.27
C GLN A 59 12.20 8.28 -26.21
N LEU A 60 13.51 8.18 -26.48
CA LEU A 60 14.46 7.62 -25.53
C LEU A 60 14.56 8.47 -24.24
N ARG A 61 14.52 9.79 -24.36
CA ARG A 61 14.45 10.70 -23.20
C ARG A 61 13.21 10.45 -22.35
N CYS A 62 12.05 10.23 -22.95
CA CYS A 62 10.81 9.90 -22.23
C CYS A 62 10.91 8.59 -21.44
N VAL A 63 11.72 7.65 -21.91
CA VAL A 63 11.97 6.37 -21.20
C VAL A 63 13.06 6.49 -20.13
N GLY A 64 13.74 7.65 -20.05
CA GLY A 64 14.73 7.92 -19.01
C GLY A 64 16.18 7.81 -19.44
N PHE A 65 16.47 7.61 -20.72
CA PHE A 65 17.85 7.57 -21.22
C PHE A 65 18.58 8.89 -20.96
N SER A 66 19.81 8.82 -20.48
CA SER A 66 20.73 9.94 -20.47
C SER A 66 21.19 10.29 -21.89
N LEU A 67 21.77 11.47 -22.08
CA LEU A 67 22.29 11.85 -23.40
C LEU A 67 23.48 10.96 -23.80
N GLU A 68 24.27 10.51 -22.86
CA GLU A 68 25.38 9.58 -23.06
C GLU A 68 24.89 8.23 -23.60
N GLU A 69 23.88 7.66 -22.95
CA GLU A 69 23.25 6.40 -23.39
C GLU A 69 22.59 6.53 -24.77
N ILE A 70 21.97 7.69 -25.06
CA ILE A 70 21.40 7.96 -26.38
C ILE A 70 22.52 8.00 -27.45
N ALA A 71 23.64 8.70 -27.17
CA ALA A 71 24.76 8.77 -28.07
C ALA A 71 25.31 7.38 -28.41
N GLU A 72 25.46 6.51 -27.41
CA GLU A 72 25.90 5.13 -27.61
C GLU A 72 24.88 4.30 -28.36
N THR A 73 23.60 4.41 -28.00
CA THR A 73 22.53 3.64 -28.63
C THR A 73 22.37 3.97 -30.11
N LEU A 74 22.48 5.25 -30.49
CA LEU A 74 22.36 5.68 -31.89
C LEU A 74 23.60 5.32 -32.73
N LYS A 75 24.76 5.09 -32.12
CA LYS A 75 25.96 4.62 -32.84
C LYS A 75 25.86 3.16 -33.27
N ASP A 76 25.28 2.31 -32.41
CA ASP A 76 25.23 0.87 -32.63
C ASP A 76 24.28 0.45 -33.76
N SER A 77 23.30 1.30 -34.13
CA SER A 77 22.35 1.12 -35.26
C SER A 77 21.63 -0.23 -35.33
N ASP A 78 21.68 -1.04 -34.26
CA ASP A 78 21.05 -2.35 -34.17
C ASP A 78 19.77 -2.31 -33.33
N VAL A 79 18.65 -2.72 -33.94
CA VAL A 79 17.34 -2.75 -33.32
C VAL A 79 17.28 -3.75 -32.14
N ALA A 80 18.06 -4.83 -32.17
CA ALA A 80 18.09 -5.80 -31.08
C ALA A 80 18.73 -5.20 -29.82
N THR A 81 19.86 -4.50 -29.99
CA THR A 81 20.52 -3.77 -28.92
C THR A 81 19.63 -2.65 -28.36
N LEU A 82 18.96 -1.88 -29.22
CA LEU A 82 17.99 -0.87 -28.78
C LEU A 82 16.87 -1.48 -27.94
N ARG A 83 16.27 -2.58 -28.45
CA ARG A 83 15.22 -3.30 -27.72
C ARG A 83 15.64 -3.73 -26.31
N ASP A 84 16.86 -4.27 -26.19
CA ASP A 84 17.35 -4.79 -24.91
C ASP A 84 17.61 -3.63 -23.93
N ARG A 85 18.23 -2.54 -24.39
CA ARG A 85 18.42 -1.32 -23.56
C ARG A 85 17.08 -0.70 -23.13
N VAL A 86 16.10 -0.61 -24.02
CA VAL A 86 14.75 -0.12 -23.69
C VAL A 86 14.08 -1.03 -22.67
N ARG A 87 14.23 -2.36 -22.80
CA ARG A 87 13.70 -3.32 -21.81
C ARG A 87 14.27 -3.08 -20.42
N ASP A 88 15.58 -2.86 -20.32
CA ASP A 88 16.25 -2.59 -19.03
C ASP A 88 15.70 -1.31 -18.37
N HIS A 89 15.51 -0.24 -19.16
CA HIS A 89 14.90 0.99 -18.65
C HIS A 89 13.45 0.78 -18.20
N VAL A 90 12.65 0.04 -18.99
CA VAL A 90 11.26 -0.28 -18.60
C VAL A 90 11.24 -1.05 -17.28
N GLN A 91 12.13 -2.03 -17.11
CA GLN A 91 12.23 -2.80 -15.86
C GLN A 91 12.63 -1.92 -14.67
N GLN A 92 13.55 -0.96 -14.87
CA GLN A 92 13.90 0.02 -13.83
C GLN A 92 12.71 0.91 -13.45
N ILE A 93 11.94 1.38 -14.44
CA ILE A 93 10.73 2.16 -14.21
C ILE A 93 9.70 1.35 -13.43
N GLU A 94 9.48 0.08 -13.78
CA GLU A 94 8.56 -0.82 -13.07
C GLU A 94 8.98 -1.00 -11.60
N THR A 95 10.28 -1.15 -11.33
CA THR A 95 10.83 -1.21 -9.98
C THR A 95 10.56 0.08 -9.21
N GLN A 96 10.84 1.25 -9.81
CA GLN A 96 10.56 2.56 -9.20
C GLN A 96 9.07 2.78 -8.93
N MET A 97 8.21 2.37 -9.85
CA MET A 97 6.75 2.43 -9.66
C MET A 97 6.32 1.60 -8.45
N HIS A 98 6.91 0.42 -8.27
CA HIS A 98 6.61 -0.44 -7.13
C HIS A 98 7.08 0.21 -5.81
N GLU A 99 8.30 0.74 -5.76
CA GLU A 99 8.83 1.46 -4.60
C GLU A 99 7.98 2.69 -4.23
N LEU A 100 7.57 3.47 -5.23
CA LEU A 100 6.69 4.64 -5.03
C LEU A 100 5.30 4.23 -4.54
N ALA A 101 4.74 3.13 -5.03
CA ALA A 101 3.47 2.60 -4.57
C ALA A 101 3.54 2.19 -3.08
N GLN A 102 4.63 1.54 -2.67
CA GLN A 102 4.87 1.21 -1.26
C GLN A 102 5.00 2.47 -0.39
N ALA A 103 5.81 3.44 -0.83
CA ALA A 103 5.98 4.69 -0.11
C ALA A 103 4.66 5.48 0.03
N HIS A 104 3.85 5.53 -1.03
CA HIS A 104 2.52 6.14 -1.02
C HIS A 104 1.60 5.44 -0.01
N GLN A 105 1.59 4.10 0.00
CA GLN A 105 0.78 3.32 0.95
C GLN A 105 1.19 3.62 2.39
N VAL A 106 2.50 3.57 2.70
CA VAL A 106 3.02 3.87 4.05
C VAL A 106 2.68 5.30 4.47
N GLY A 107 2.87 6.26 3.57
CA GLY A 107 2.54 7.67 3.83
C GLY A 107 1.05 7.89 4.09
N GLY A 108 0.19 7.25 3.29
CA GLY A 108 -1.27 7.29 3.46
C GLY A 108 -1.74 6.70 4.79
N ASP A 109 -1.12 5.60 5.22
CA ASP A 109 -1.46 4.98 6.50
C ASP A 109 -0.96 5.81 7.69
N LEU A 110 0.23 6.40 7.58
CA LEU A 110 0.76 7.31 8.60
C LEU A 110 -0.13 8.55 8.72
N LEU A 111 -0.53 9.15 7.60
CA LEU A 111 -1.46 10.28 7.58
C LEU A 111 -2.78 9.92 8.28
N ARG A 112 -3.37 8.78 7.92
CA ARG A 112 -4.60 8.28 8.55
C ARG A 112 -4.42 8.05 10.05
N SER A 113 -3.29 7.49 10.47
CA SER A 113 -2.98 7.32 11.90
C SER A 113 -2.94 8.67 12.63
N CYS A 114 -2.32 9.69 12.03
CA CYS A 114 -2.31 11.05 12.59
C CYS A 114 -3.72 11.65 12.66
N GLU A 115 -4.53 11.51 11.60
CA GLU A 115 -5.90 12.01 11.55
C GLU A 115 -6.77 11.36 12.63
N VAL A 116 -6.68 10.03 12.78
CA VAL A 116 -7.41 9.29 13.83
C VAL A 116 -6.92 9.70 15.23
N TYR A 117 -5.64 9.98 15.40
CA TYR A 117 -5.11 10.45 16.69
C TYR A 117 -5.61 11.85 17.06
N LEU A 118 -5.73 12.74 16.07
CA LEU A 118 -6.24 14.11 16.26
C LEU A 118 -7.75 14.14 16.49
N ASP A 119 -8.51 13.25 15.83
CA ASP A 119 -9.96 13.10 15.96
C ASP A 119 -10.26 11.71 16.54
N LYS A 120 -9.85 11.52 17.81
CA LYS A 120 -9.95 10.22 18.48
C LYS A 120 -11.38 9.72 18.52
N PRO A 121 -11.60 8.43 18.17
CA PRO A 121 -12.89 7.79 18.41
C PRO A 121 -13.20 7.76 19.91
N PRO A 122 -14.48 7.59 20.30
CA PRO A 122 -14.84 7.42 21.70
C PRO A 122 -14.04 6.26 22.32
N CYS A 123 -13.22 6.58 23.31
CA CYS A 123 -12.44 5.58 24.05
C CYS A 123 -13.25 5.01 25.23
N ASN A 124 -12.87 3.81 25.68
CA ASN A 124 -13.51 3.10 26.80
C ASN A 124 -15.01 2.85 26.59
N GLN A 125 -15.39 2.56 25.36
CA GLN A 125 -16.75 2.21 24.96
C GLN A 125 -16.74 0.97 24.08
N LEU A 126 -17.51 -0.05 24.49
CA LEU A 126 -17.65 -1.28 23.72
C LEU A 126 -18.67 -1.07 22.58
N MET A 127 -18.21 -1.36 21.36
CA MET A 127 -18.98 -1.24 20.12
C MET A 127 -18.94 -2.55 19.34
N LEU A 128 -20.05 -2.88 18.66
CA LEU A 128 -20.05 -3.95 17.66
C LEU A 128 -19.72 -3.35 16.30
N GLU A 129 -18.64 -3.84 15.69
CA GLU A 129 -18.20 -3.39 14.39
C GLU A 129 -18.12 -4.56 13.40
N SER A 130 -18.48 -4.30 12.15
CA SER A 130 -18.22 -5.21 11.04
C SER A 130 -16.82 -4.95 10.49
N MET A 131 -15.91 -5.86 10.78
CA MET A 131 -14.52 -5.78 10.30
C MET A 131 -14.44 -6.37 8.88
N PRO A 132 -13.84 -5.66 7.91
CA PRO A 132 -13.66 -6.18 6.56
C PRO A 132 -12.64 -7.32 6.52
N GLU A 133 -12.63 -8.05 5.41
CA GLU A 133 -11.55 -9.01 5.14
C GLU A 133 -10.20 -8.29 5.06
N ARG A 134 -9.19 -8.86 5.70
CA ARG A 134 -7.82 -8.36 5.71
C ARG A 134 -6.81 -9.49 5.59
N ARG A 135 -5.58 -9.16 5.25
CA ARG A 135 -4.46 -10.10 5.23
C ARG A 135 -3.35 -9.65 6.17
N VAL A 136 -2.74 -10.62 6.84
CA VAL A 136 -1.70 -10.38 7.84
C VAL A 136 -0.54 -11.37 7.69
N LEU A 137 0.66 -10.93 8.03
CA LEU A 137 1.78 -11.81 8.36
C LEU A 137 1.85 -11.94 9.87
N GLU A 138 1.89 -13.17 10.36
CA GLU A 138 1.97 -13.49 11.79
C GLU A 138 3.41 -13.89 12.16
N PHE A 139 3.83 -13.48 13.36
CA PHE A 139 5.15 -13.74 13.93
C PHE A 139 4.96 -14.39 15.31
N PRO A 140 5.30 -15.69 15.48
CA PRO A 140 5.16 -16.37 16.76
C PRO A 140 6.08 -15.76 17.82
N LEU A 141 5.53 -15.32 18.95
CA LEU A 141 6.27 -14.68 20.04
C LEU A 141 6.90 -15.68 21.03
N SER A 142 6.62 -16.97 20.89
CA SER A 142 7.22 -18.03 21.71
C SER A 142 8.74 -18.13 21.63
N ARG A 143 9.37 -17.43 20.67
CA ARG A 143 10.83 -17.36 20.50
C ARG A 143 11.47 -16.17 21.19
N VAL A 144 10.67 -15.29 21.79
CA VAL A 144 11.21 -14.15 22.53
C VAL A 144 11.60 -14.66 23.93
N GLU A 145 12.91 -14.79 24.17
CA GLU A 145 13.42 -15.08 25.50
C GLU A 145 13.18 -13.85 26.38
N THR A 146 12.10 -13.87 27.10
CA THR A 146 11.88 -12.93 28.20
C THR A 146 12.59 -13.47 29.43
N SER A 147 13.81 -13.03 29.64
CA SER A 147 14.49 -13.19 30.96
C SER A 147 13.88 -12.16 31.91
N GLU A 148 12.75 -12.51 32.53
CA GLU A 148 11.96 -11.57 33.29
C GLU A 148 12.00 -11.77 34.79
N PRO A 149 12.16 -10.70 35.58
CA PRO A 149 11.63 -10.63 36.89
C PRO A 149 10.19 -10.09 36.91
N GLU A 150 9.30 -10.78 37.58
CA GLU A 150 7.92 -10.34 37.88
C GLU A 150 7.93 -8.98 38.59
N GLY A 151 7.26 -7.96 38.00
CA GLY A 151 6.98 -6.72 38.73
C GLY A 151 6.87 -5.45 37.88
N ASP A 152 5.83 -4.75 38.07
CA ASP A 152 5.32 -3.42 37.76
C ASP A 152 5.28 -2.96 36.26
N GLY A 153 4.40 -1.99 35.97
CA GLY A 153 4.01 -1.58 34.62
C GLY A 153 5.14 -1.09 33.69
N ALA A 154 6.32 -0.73 34.22
CA ALA A 154 7.49 -0.39 33.41
C ALA A 154 8.03 -1.62 32.67
N HIS A 155 7.81 -2.82 33.17
CA HIS A 155 8.25 -4.08 32.56
C HIS A 155 7.38 -4.49 31.36
N ALA A 156 6.07 -4.21 31.39
CA ALA A 156 5.17 -4.53 30.26
C ALA A 156 5.56 -3.77 28.99
N MET A 157 5.95 -2.50 29.09
CA MET A 157 6.48 -1.73 27.95
C MET A 157 7.79 -2.28 27.44
N GLY A 158 8.68 -2.72 28.33
CA GLY A 158 9.93 -3.39 27.95
C GLY A 158 9.69 -4.67 27.16
N ALA A 159 8.77 -5.51 27.60
CA ALA A 159 8.39 -6.74 26.90
C ALA A 159 7.81 -6.45 25.52
N TRP A 160 6.93 -5.45 25.38
CA TRP A 160 6.38 -5.05 24.10
C TRP A 160 7.47 -4.52 23.13
N GLU A 161 8.38 -3.68 23.61
CA GLU A 161 9.51 -3.20 22.80
C GLU A 161 10.41 -4.36 22.32
N LEU A 162 10.63 -5.39 23.14
CA LEU A 162 11.35 -6.59 22.72
C LEU A 162 10.61 -7.34 21.61
N ASN A 163 9.28 -7.49 21.72
CA ASN A 163 8.45 -8.08 20.68
C ASN A 163 8.55 -7.29 19.37
N LEU A 164 8.53 -5.95 19.42
CA LEU A 164 8.72 -5.10 18.25
C LEU A 164 10.09 -5.30 17.60
N ARG A 165 11.17 -5.40 18.40
CA ARG A 165 12.54 -5.68 17.88
C ARG A 165 12.60 -7.04 17.23
N PHE A 166 11.95 -8.05 17.83
CA PHE A 166 11.84 -9.38 17.25
C PHE A 166 11.12 -9.35 15.90
N VAL A 167 9.94 -8.73 15.79
CA VAL A 167 9.20 -8.62 14.53
C VAL A 167 10.03 -7.89 13.46
N LYS A 168 10.70 -6.79 13.83
CA LYS A 168 11.56 -6.06 12.90
C LYS A 168 12.68 -6.93 12.35
N ARG A 169 13.33 -7.73 13.22
CA ARG A 169 14.38 -8.64 12.81
C ARG A 169 13.85 -9.74 11.88
N GLU A 170 12.72 -10.36 12.23
CA GLU A 170 12.08 -11.38 11.38
C GLU A 170 11.73 -10.85 9.98
N ILE A 171 11.25 -9.59 9.88
CA ILE A 171 10.99 -8.95 8.58
C ILE A 171 12.27 -8.85 7.76
N VAL A 172 13.37 -8.42 8.38
CA VAL A 172 14.68 -8.30 7.70
C VAL A 172 15.25 -9.67 7.32
N GLU A 173 15.21 -10.65 8.21
CA GLU A 173 15.73 -11.99 7.98
C GLU A 173 14.97 -12.77 6.89
N ARG A 174 13.68 -12.47 6.71
CA ARG A 174 12.84 -13.02 5.63
C ARG A 174 12.91 -12.21 4.33
N GLU A 175 13.81 -11.24 4.25
CA GLU A 175 13.96 -10.36 3.08
C GLU A 175 12.66 -9.63 2.69
N LEU A 176 11.77 -9.39 3.67
CA LEU A 176 10.53 -8.67 3.46
C LEU A 176 10.77 -7.15 3.48
N PRO A 177 9.92 -6.35 2.80
CA PRO A 177 10.03 -4.89 2.83
C PRO A 177 9.93 -4.35 4.27
N LEU A 178 10.93 -3.58 4.70
CA LEU A 178 10.94 -2.99 6.06
C LEU A 178 9.75 -2.03 6.28
N SER A 179 9.16 -1.52 5.22
CA SER A 179 7.92 -0.74 5.25
C SER A 179 6.71 -1.48 5.82
N LEU A 180 6.76 -2.82 5.93
CA LEU A 180 5.79 -3.63 6.67
C LEU A 180 5.85 -3.42 8.19
N PHE A 181 7.01 -2.98 8.72
CA PHE A 181 7.18 -2.71 10.15
C PHE A 181 6.48 -1.42 10.54
N ARG A 182 5.16 -1.50 10.68
CA ARG A 182 4.30 -0.40 11.11
C ARG A 182 3.03 -0.96 11.74
N ASN A 183 2.48 -0.24 12.71
CA ASN A 183 1.22 -0.62 13.38
C ASN A 183 1.18 -2.11 13.74
N VAL A 184 2.26 -2.60 14.35
CA VAL A 184 2.40 -4.00 14.74
C VAL A 184 1.35 -4.32 15.78
N GLY A 185 0.47 -5.28 15.49
CA GLY A 185 -0.56 -5.73 16.41
C GLY A 185 -0.14 -6.98 17.17
N CYS A 186 -0.94 -7.33 18.16
CA CYS A 186 -0.81 -8.55 18.95
C CYS A 186 -2.01 -9.47 18.78
N ILE A 187 -1.80 -10.76 19.00
CA ILE A 187 -2.83 -11.79 18.95
C ILE A 187 -2.79 -12.62 20.23
N ILE A 188 -3.98 -12.92 20.78
CA ILE A 188 -4.18 -13.93 21.80
C ILE A 188 -5.09 -15.00 21.21
N ALA A 189 -4.65 -16.25 21.26
CA ALA A 189 -5.42 -17.36 20.74
C ALA A 189 -6.77 -17.48 21.47
N ARG A 190 -7.83 -17.77 20.72
CA ARG A 190 -9.17 -17.97 21.28
C ARG A 190 -9.21 -18.98 22.42
N ASP A 191 -8.49 -20.08 22.27
CA ASP A 191 -8.49 -21.15 23.26
C ASP A 191 -7.81 -20.71 24.56
N ASP A 192 -6.76 -19.88 24.49
CA ASP A 192 -6.11 -19.26 25.65
C ASP A 192 -7.08 -18.28 26.38
N LEU A 193 -7.83 -17.48 25.62
CA LEU A 193 -8.84 -16.59 26.18
C LEU A 193 -9.93 -17.37 26.95
N LEU A 194 -10.41 -18.47 26.37
CA LEU A 194 -11.42 -19.34 27.00
C LEU A 194 -10.88 -20.07 28.23
N ALA A 195 -9.58 -20.30 28.28
CA ALA A 195 -8.88 -20.84 29.45
C ALA A 195 -8.54 -19.78 30.52
N GLY A 196 -8.86 -18.50 30.26
CA GLY A 196 -8.51 -17.38 31.15
C GLY A 196 -7.03 -17.00 31.11
N CYS A 197 -6.31 -17.41 30.08
CA CYS A 197 -4.90 -17.07 29.86
C CYS A 197 -4.78 -15.88 28.90
N ILE A 198 -4.50 -14.70 29.44
CA ILE A 198 -4.26 -13.48 28.65
C ILE A 198 -2.77 -13.35 28.40
N ARG A 199 -2.31 -13.92 27.27
CA ARG A 199 -0.91 -13.87 26.85
C ARG A 199 -0.82 -13.75 25.34
N TYR A 200 -0.02 -12.80 24.87
CA TYR A 200 0.26 -12.67 23.43
C TYR A 200 1.06 -13.87 22.94
N ASP A 201 0.51 -14.62 21.99
CA ASP A 201 1.17 -15.76 21.37
C ASP A 201 1.80 -15.40 20.02
N ARG A 202 1.28 -14.37 19.36
CA ARG A 202 1.75 -13.88 18.08
C ARG A 202 1.66 -12.35 17.99
N ALA A 203 2.59 -11.77 17.25
CA ALA A 203 2.45 -10.43 16.69
C ALA A 203 2.02 -10.51 15.21
N PHE A 204 1.49 -9.43 14.66
CA PHE A 204 1.15 -9.39 13.23
C PHE A 204 1.35 -8.01 12.62
N VAL A 205 1.47 -7.98 11.29
CA VAL A 205 1.41 -6.76 10.48
C VAL A 205 0.40 -6.94 9.36
N PHE A 206 -0.29 -5.86 8.97
CA PHE A 206 -1.20 -5.89 7.83
C PHE A 206 -0.43 -5.87 6.51
N VAL A 207 -0.93 -6.63 5.54
CA VAL A 207 -0.37 -6.73 4.20
C VAL A 207 -1.39 -6.30 3.16
N THR A 208 -0.94 -5.47 2.22
CA THR A 208 -1.70 -5.08 1.03
C THR A 208 -0.93 -5.47 -0.23
N PRO A 209 -1.54 -5.51 -1.42
CA PRO A 209 -0.85 -5.83 -2.66
C PRO A 209 0.35 -4.92 -2.96
N ALA A 210 0.39 -3.70 -2.40
CA ALA A 210 1.51 -2.76 -2.57
C ALA A 210 2.85 -3.29 -2.02
N PHE A 211 2.83 -4.29 -1.10
CA PHE A 211 4.04 -4.91 -0.57
C PHE A 211 4.56 -6.10 -1.41
N GLY A 212 3.95 -6.37 -2.55
CA GLY A 212 4.31 -7.44 -3.46
C GLY A 212 3.23 -8.54 -3.51
N GLU A 213 2.96 -9.02 -4.72
CA GLU A 213 1.93 -10.04 -4.98
C GLU A 213 2.22 -11.35 -4.24
N ASP A 214 3.50 -11.76 -4.15
CA ASP A 214 3.89 -13.01 -3.49
C ASP A 214 3.68 -12.89 -1.97
N VAL A 215 4.13 -11.81 -1.35
CA VAL A 215 3.92 -11.51 0.07
C VAL A 215 2.42 -11.46 0.39
N PHE A 216 1.63 -10.81 -0.47
CA PHE A 216 0.18 -10.71 -0.30
C PHE A 216 -0.52 -12.06 -0.42
N ARG A 217 -0.08 -12.92 -1.35
CA ARG A 217 -0.64 -14.27 -1.52
C ARG A 217 -0.35 -15.20 -0.35
N GLU A 218 0.86 -15.11 0.22
CA GLU A 218 1.28 -15.92 1.37
C GLU A 218 0.69 -15.45 2.69
N ALA A 219 0.27 -14.18 2.76
CA ALA A 219 -0.32 -13.62 3.97
C ALA A 219 -1.62 -14.32 4.36
N LYS A 220 -1.75 -14.60 5.66
CA LYS A 220 -2.94 -15.24 6.24
C LYS A 220 -4.17 -14.36 6.04
N ARG A 221 -5.23 -14.95 5.54
CA ARG A 221 -6.52 -14.29 5.37
C ARG A 221 -7.29 -14.25 6.69
N ILE A 222 -7.69 -13.06 7.10
CA ILE A 222 -8.68 -12.85 8.16
C ILE A 222 -10.00 -12.56 7.45
N PRO A 223 -11.02 -13.41 7.59
CA PRO A 223 -12.30 -13.19 6.93
C PRO A 223 -13.02 -11.95 7.50
N ALA A 224 -13.95 -11.40 6.73
CA ALA A 224 -14.87 -10.39 7.26
C ALA A 224 -15.67 -11.00 8.42
N GLN A 225 -15.79 -10.27 9.53
CA GLN A 225 -16.39 -10.78 10.75
C GLN A 225 -16.93 -9.65 11.63
N THR A 226 -17.88 -9.97 12.49
CA THR A 226 -18.34 -9.06 13.53
C THR A 226 -17.44 -9.16 14.75
N CYS A 227 -16.93 -8.02 15.21
CA CYS A 227 -16.12 -7.93 16.40
C CYS A 227 -16.77 -7.03 17.44
N LEU A 228 -16.64 -7.40 18.71
CA LEU A 228 -16.76 -6.47 19.81
C LEU A 228 -15.44 -5.70 19.87
N CYS A 229 -15.52 -4.38 19.75
CA CYS A 229 -14.38 -3.49 19.65
C CYS A 229 -14.40 -2.45 20.77
N GLU A 230 -13.20 -2.03 21.17
CA GLU A 230 -13.00 -0.92 22.08
C GLU A 230 -11.73 -0.17 21.69
N TYR A 231 -11.78 1.17 21.78
CA TYR A 231 -10.59 1.99 21.63
C TYR A 231 -10.09 2.40 23.01
N ILE A 232 -8.78 2.24 23.23
CA ILE A 232 -8.11 2.65 24.47
C ILE A 232 -7.01 3.65 24.14
N ASP A 233 -6.90 4.67 24.97
CA ASP A 233 -5.86 5.71 24.89
C ASP A 233 -4.88 5.53 26.04
N GLY A 234 -3.62 5.31 25.72
CA GLY A 234 -2.56 5.02 26.68
C GLY A 234 -2.47 3.54 27.08
N VAL A 235 -1.28 3.17 27.53
CA VAL A 235 -0.89 1.78 27.79
C VAL A 235 -1.26 1.32 29.22
N PHE A 236 -1.27 2.26 30.17
CA PHE A 236 -1.49 1.95 31.59
C PHE A 236 -2.73 2.63 32.13
N THR A 237 -3.36 1.97 33.08
CA THR A 237 -4.39 2.56 33.95
C THR A 237 -3.76 3.50 34.97
N ASN A 238 -4.58 4.32 35.65
CA ASN A 238 -4.10 5.24 36.67
C ASN A 238 -3.44 4.57 37.88
N ASP A 239 -3.73 3.28 38.10
CA ASP A 239 -3.16 2.44 39.16
C ASP A 239 -1.96 1.60 38.66
N GLY A 240 -1.46 1.86 37.46
CA GLY A 240 -0.24 1.26 36.88
C GLY A 240 -0.42 -0.12 36.28
N ARG A 241 -1.64 -0.64 36.18
CA ARG A 241 -1.89 -1.91 35.49
C ARG A 241 -1.90 -1.71 33.97
N GLU A 242 -1.54 -2.76 33.26
CA GLU A 242 -1.67 -2.77 31.79
C GLU A 242 -3.16 -2.65 31.40
N ARG A 243 -3.48 -1.57 30.72
CA ARG A 243 -4.87 -1.22 30.39
C ARG A 243 -5.52 -2.27 29.50
N GLU A 244 -4.83 -2.74 28.47
CA GLU A 244 -5.36 -3.74 27.54
C GLU A 244 -5.83 -5.01 28.28
N THR A 245 -5.04 -5.51 29.22
CA THR A 245 -5.40 -6.69 30.03
C THR A 245 -6.66 -6.46 30.86
N VAL A 246 -6.79 -5.27 31.47
CA VAL A 246 -7.96 -4.91 32.29
C VAL A 246 -9.22 -4.78 31.42
N GLU A 247 -9.12 -4.07 30.31
CA GLU A 247 -10.28 -3.85 29.43
C GLU A 247 -10.65 -5.14 28.68
N LEU A 248 -9.69 -6.02 28.36
CA LEU A 248 -10.00 -7.31 27.75
C LEU A 248 -10.79 -8.23 28.70
N ALA A 249 -10.45 -8.24 29.98
CA ALA A 249 -11.25 -8.96 30.98
C ALA A 249 -12.67 -8.42 31.06
N HIS A 250 -12.84 -7.10 31.09
CA HIS A 250 -14.16 -6.46 31.04
C HIS A 250 -14.91 -6.77 29.73
N MET A 251 -14.23 -6.74 28.59
CA MET A 251 -14.81 -7.08 27.28
C MET A 251 -15.32 -8.53 27.26
N LEU A 252 -14.62 -9.48 27.85
CA LEU A 252 -15.05 -10.89 27.95
C LEU A 252 -16.29 -11.03 28.83
N GLU A 253 -16.35 -10.33 29.97
CA GLU A 253 -17.53 -10.33 30.85
C GLU A 253 -18.76 -9.74 30.13
N GLU A 254 -18.60 -8.62 29.45
CA GLU A 254 -19.68 -7.97 28.68
C GLU A 254 -20.14 -8.83 27.49
N CYS A 255 -19.20 -9.51 26.83
CA CYS A 255 -19.49 -10.49 25.80
C CYS A 255 -20.43 -11.59 26.33
N GLU A 256 -20.12 -12.14 27.49
CA GLU A 256 -20.95 -13.15 28.14
C GLU A 256 -22.33 -12.64 28.59
N LYS A 257 -22.39 -11.47 29.24
CA LYS A 257 -23.65 -10.82 29.68
C LYS A 257 -24.60 -10.56 28.51
N ARG A 258 -24.07 -10.27 27.33
CA ARG A 258 -24.86 -10.04 26.10
C ARG A 258 -25.20 -11.33 25.35
N GLY A 259 -24.93 -12.51 25.90
CA GLY A 259 -25.19 -13.80 25.28
C GLY A 259 -24.32 -14.09 24.05
N MET A 260 -23.15 -13.47 23.99
CA MET A 260 -22.15 -13.71 22.95
C MET A 260 -21.02 -14.59 23.47
N GLU A 261 -20.24 -15.13 22.56
CA GLU A 261 -18.99 -15.85 22.85
C GLU A 261 -17.91 -15.48 21.86
N PRO A 262 -16.62 -15.58 22.23
CA PRO A 262 -15.49 -15.40 21.30
C PRO A 262 -15.59 -16.37 20.11
N ALA A 263 -15.57 -15.85 18.90
CA ALA A 263 -15.66 -16.61 17.65
C ALA A 263 -14.31 -16.84 16.98
N GLY A 264 -13.25 -16.17 17.46
CA GLY A 264 -11.90 -16.24 16.91
C GLY A 264 -10.88 -15.63 17.86
N ASP A 265 -9.64 -15.55 17.40
CA ASP A 265 -8.53 -14.97 18.14
C ASP A 265 -8.77 -13.47 18.40
N TYR A 266 -8.46 -13.03 19.61
CA TYR A 266 -8.39 -11.60 19.91
C TYR A 266 -7.23 -10.94 19.16
N ARG A 267 -7.43 -9.71 18.72
CA ARG A 267 -6.41 -8.87 18.09
C ARG A 267 -6.39 -7.48 18.71
N GLY A 268 -5.21 -7.10 19.12
CA GLY A 268 -4.92 -5.74 19.51
C GLY A 268 -4.20 -5.01 18.36
N GLU A 269 -4.72 -3.87 17.94
CA GLU A 269 -4.22 -3.11 16.79
C GLU A 269 -3.73 -1.74 17.26
N ILE A 270 -2.45 -1.41 17.04
CA ILE A 270 -1.98 -0.03 17.21
C ILE A 270 -2.55 0.79 16.06
N ILE A 271 -3.37 1.77 16.38
CA ILE A 271 -3.98 2.68 15.39
C ILE A 271 -3.07 3.87 15.12
N ALA A 272 -2.53 4.45 16.20
CA ALA A 272 -1.59 5.55 16.11
C ALA A 272 -0.64 5.56 17.30
N ASP A 273 0.64 5.79 17.02
CA ASP A 273 1.64 6.16 18.01
C ASP A 273 1.71 7.70 18.11
N SER A 274 1.75 8.23 19.31
CA SER A 274 2.06 9.64 19.48
C SER A 274 3.53 9.91 19.13
N PRO A 275 3.82 10.93 18.32
CA PRO A 275 5.19 11.35 18.04
C PRO A 275 5.82 12.09 19.22
N ALA A 276 5.62 11.65 20.46
CA ALA A 276 6.22 12.24 21.65
C ALA A 276 7.73 11.93 21.69
N PHE A 277 8.46 12.47 20.72
CA PHE A 277 9.92 12.29 20.56
C PHE A 277 10.75 12.81 21.73
N LEU A 278 10.13 13.55 22.66
CA LEU A 278 10.81 14.24 23.75
C LEU A 278 10.55 13.61 25.14
N TYR A 279 9.72 12.57 25.20
CA TYR A 279 9.32 11.93 26.46
C TYR A 279 9.69 10.44 26.46
N GLU A 280 10.04 9.94 27.63
CA GLU A 280 10.24 8.50 27.85
C GLU A 280 8.87 7.80 27.81
N GLY A 281 8.62 7.03 26.75
CA GLY A 281 7.44 6.21 26.59
C GLY A 281 6.63 6.50 25.32
N ARG A 282 5.86 5.51 24.91
CA ARG A 282 4.92 5.61 23.78
C ARG A 282 3.53 5.93 24.31
N GLU A 283 2.91 6.95 23.75
CA GLU A 283 1.46 7.14 23.86
C GLU A 283 0.82 6.53 22.62
N MET A 284 -0.03 5.55 22.80
CA MET A 284 -0.65 4.82 21.69
C MET A 284 -2.16 4.91 21.80
N LEU A 285 -2.80 5.16 20.67
CA LEU A 285 -4.20 4.83 20.49
C LEU A 285 -4.28 3.40 19.97
N PHE A 286 -4.99 2.58 20.71
CA PHE A 286 -5.05 1.14 20.50
C PHE A 286 -6.49 0.69 20.27
N LYS A 287 -6.70 -0.24 19.35
CA LYS A 287 -8.00 -0.83 19.09
C LYS A 287 -8.00 -2.30 19.50
N MET A 288 -8.86 -2.63 20.39
CA MET A 288 -9.16 -4.01 20.81
C MET A 288 -10.23 -4.59 19.89
N CYS A 289 -10.00 -5.78 19.36
CA CYS A 289 -10.92 -6.45 18.45
C CYS A 289 -11.11 -7.91 18.87
N LEU A 290 -12.27 -8.21 19.42
CA LEU A 290 -12.67 -9.57 19.78
C LEU A 290 -13.74 -10.06 18.80
N PRO A 291 -13.45 -11.02 17.91
CA PRO A 291 -14.46 -11.65 17.09
C PRO A 291 -15.51 -12.34 17.95
N VAL A 292 -16.78 -12.08 17.69
CA VAL A 292 -17.88 -12.60 18.53
C VAL A 292 -18.99 -13.21 17.68
N ARG A 293 -19.72 -14.14 18.30
CA ARG A 293 -20.98 -14.69 17.79
C ARG A 293 -21.99 -14.87 18.90
N LEU A 294 -23.27 -14.92 18.58
CA LEU A 294 -24.31 -15.25 19.56
C LEU A 294 -24.23 -16.73 19.97
N LYS A 295 -24.33 -17.01 21.27
CA LYS A 295 -24.23 -18.37 21.86
C LYS A 295 -25.27 -19.35 21.30
N ASN A 296 -26.44 -18.87 20.85
CA ASN A 296 -27.58 -19.70 20.47
C ASN A 296 -28.02 -19.53 19.00
N GLN A 297 -27.16 -19.05 18.12
CA GLN A 297 -27.49 -19.14 16.69
C GLN A 297 -27.26 -20.58 16.24
N PRO A 298 -28.29 -21.27 15.69
CA PRO A 298 -28.04 -22.48 14.93
C PRO A 298 -27.06 -22.09 13.81
N THR A 299 -26.05 -22.91 13.61
CA THR A 299 -25.18 -22.80 12.45
C THR A 299 -26.06 -22.90 11.20
N TRP A 300 -26.48 -21.75 10.68
CA TRP A 300 -27.03 -21.70 9.35
C TRP A 300 -25.87 -22.01 8.41
N GLN A 301 -25.68 -23.31 8.18
CA GLN A 301 -25.04 -23.74 6.96
C GLN A 301 -25.94 -23.21 5.85
N MET A 302 -25.50 -22.20 5.14
CA MET A 302 -26.14 -21.86 3.86
C MET A 302 -26.21 -23.18 3.10
N PRO A 303 -27.40 -23.65 2.71
CA PRO A 303 -27.48 -24.81 1.85
C PRO A 303 -26.62 -24.45 0.64
N VAL A 304 -25.63 -25.31 0.37
CA VAL A 304 -24.91 -25.28 -0.90
C VAL A 304 -26.02 -25.35 -1.94
N GLN A 305 -26.31 -24.25 -2.62
CA GLN A 305 -27.23 -24.21 -3.72
C GLN A 305 -26.67 -25.17 -4.78
N ARG A 306 -27.11 -26.41 -4.72
CA ARG A 306 -27.04 -27.30 -5.87
C ARG A 306 -27.91 -26.66 -6.94
N ASP A 307 -27.26 -26.33 -8.04
CA ASP A 307 -27.80 -26.12 -9.37
C ASP A 307 -29.28 -25.70 -9.46
N VAL A 308 -29.52 -24.39 -9.48
CA VAL A 308 -30.68 -23.83 -10.18
C VAL A 308 -30.19 -22.93 -11.31
N MET A 309 -29.48 -23.53 -12.25
CA MET A 309 -29.39 -23.01 -13.61
C MET A 309 -30.72 -23.28 -14.31
N GLY A 310 -31.75 -22.50 -14.03
CA GLY A 310 -33.04 -22.77 -14.65
C GLY A 310 -34.12 -21.68 -14.64
N SER A 311 -33.94 -20.52 -14.03
CA SER A 311 -35.04 -19.56 -14.04
C SER A 311 -34.67 -18.07 -13.91
N TRP A 312 -33.57 -17.64 -14.51
CA TRP A 312 -33.21 -16.21 -14.58
C TRP A 312 -33.46 -15.58 -15.96
N ARG A 313 -34.36 -16.13 -16.80
CA ARG A 313 -34.80 -15.49 -18.06
C ARG A 313 -35.92 -14.48 -17.90
N GLY A 314 -36.50 -14.31 -16.72
CA GLY A 314 -37.68 -13.45 -16.48
C GLY A 314 -37.39 -12.06 -15.91
N LEU A 315 -36.14 -11.71 -15.55
CA LEU A 315 -35.84 -10.43 -14.87
C LEU A 315 -35.04 -9.43 -15.71
N ARG A 316 -34.77 -9.72 -16.98
CA ARG A 316 -34.12 -8.75 -17.88
C ARG A 316 -35.09 -7.85 -18.62
N ASP A 317 -36.34 -8.19 -18.69
CA ASP A 317 -37.35 -7.40 -19.46
C ASP A 317 -38.03 -6.29 -18.63
N THR A 318 -37.88 -6.31 -17.28
CA THR A 318 -38.44 -5.24 -16.43
C THR A 318 -37.48 -4.08 -16.16
N ALA A 319 -36.18 -4.23 -16.43
CA ALA A 319 -35.20 -3.13 -16.29
C ALA A 319 -35.12 -2.25 -17.55
N ALA A 320 -35.51 -2.77 -18.69
CA ALA A 320 -35.55 -2.01 -19.95
C ALA A 320 -36.79 -1.09 -20.05
N ASP A 321 -37.92 -1.47 -19.42
CA ASP A 321 -39.13 -0.66 -19.46
C ASP A 321 -39.14 0.52 -18.48
N GLN A 322 -38.31 0.51 -17.46
CA GLN A 322 -38.17 1.66 -16.55
C GLN A 322 -37.21 2.75 -17.04
N ALA A 323 -36.31 2.46 -17.98
CA ALA A 323 -35.42 3.44 -18.57
C ALA A 323 -36.11 4.29 -19.66
N SER A 324 -37.19 3.85 -20.26
CA SER A 324 -37.95 4.59 -21.28
C SER A 324 -38.88 5.66 -20.70
N LEU A 325 -39.24 5.58 -19.44
CA LEU A 325 -40.15 6.55 -18.77
C LEU A 325 -39.43 7.82 -18.26
N PHE A 326 -38.11 7.88 -18.28
CA PHE A 326 -37.35 9.06 -17.88
C PHE A 326 -36.86 9.96 -19.04
N HIS A 327 -37.12 9.59 -20.29
CA HIS A 327 -36.71 10.38 -21.46
C HIS A 327 -37.77 11.20 -22.16
N GLU A 328 -39.06 11.14 -21.74
CA GLU A 328 -40.14 11.93 -22.34
C GLU A 328 -40.61 13.15 -21.52
N GLY A 329 -39.89 13.53 -20.47
CA GLY A 329 -40.26 14.63 -19.55
C GLY A 329 -39.60 15.98 -19.79
N ASN A 330 -38.75 16.18 -20.82
CA ASN A 330 -38.02 17.45 -20.97
C ASN A 330 -37.98 18.02 -22.40
N ALA A 331 -39.10 18.01 -23.08
CA ALA A 331 -39.30 18.73 -24.33
C ALA A 331 -40.65 19.42 -24.41
N LYS A 332 -40.89 20.42 -23.54
CA LYS A 332 -41.85 21.54 -23.73
C LYS A 332 -41.66 22.57 -22.62
N GLY A 333 -41.10 23.72 -22.98
CA GLY A 333 -41.15 24.89 -22.10
C GLY A 333 -39.98 25.85 -22.30
N ARG A 334 -39.98 26.59 -23.42
CA ARG A 334 -39.35 27.92 -23.70
C ARG A 334 -37.90 28.15 -23.25
#